data_3e142912559382e08dcc56e27911e486
#
_entry.id   3e142912559382e08dcc56e27911e486
#
_cell.length_a   1.000
_cell.length_b   1.000
_cell.length_c   1.000
_cell.angle_alpha   90.00
_cell.angle_beta   90.00
_cell.angle_gamma   90.00
#
_symmetry.space_group_name_H-M   'P 1'
#
loop_
_entity.id
_entity.type
_entity.pdbx_description
1 polymer ?
#
loop_
_entity_poly.entity_id
_entity_poly.type
_entity_poly.pdbx_seq_one_letter_code
_entity_poly.pdbx_strand_id
1 'polypeptide(L)' 'MDSVKLAEYFFKTLRKREQDLVDSLSAGNVQSMEDYKFFMGELSALRSLEQDLKETLHTDNIDE' A
#
# COMPACT_ATOMS: atom_id res chain seq x y z
N MET A 1 5.24 -20.67 6.90
CA MET A 1 4.97 -19.30 7.40
C MET A 1 3.51 -19.23 7.83
N ASP A 2 3.24 -18.78 9.04
CA ASP A 2 1.85 -18.67 9.48
C ASP A 2 1.18 -17.42 8.87
N SER A 3 -0.14 -17.36 8.98
CA SER A 3 -0.92 -16.29 8.34
C SER A 3 -0.64 -14.90 8.94
N VAL A 4 -0.28 -14.83 10.22
CA VAL A 4 0.06 -13.57 10.86
C VAL A 4 1.37 -13.01 10.29
N LYS A 5 2.38 -13.86 10.17
CA LYS A 5 3.66 -13.44 9.60
C LYS A 5 3.54 -13.06 8.13
N LEU A 6 2.71 -13.78 7.39
CA LEU A 6 2.46 -13.46 5.99
C LEU A 6 1.79 -12.08 5.86
N ALA A 7 0.79 -11.81 6.70
CA ALA A 7 0.11 -10.52 6.72
C ALA A 7 1.07 -9.39 7.08
N GLU A 8 1.92 -9.59 8.08
CA GLU A 8 2.93 -8.60 8.47
C GLU A 8 3.87 -8.29 7.32
N TYR A 9 4.28 -9.32 6.58
CA TYR A 9 5.14 -9.17 5.42
C TYR A 9 4.46 -8.31 4.35
N PHE A 10 3.19 -8.59 4.06
CA PHE A 10 2.46 -7.82 3.06
C PHE A 10 2.28 -6.37 3.48
N PHE A 11 1.92 -6.10 4.73
CA PHE A 11 1.80 -4.74 5.22
C PHE A 11 3.11 -3.98 5.08
N LYS A 12 4.21 -4.61 5.47
CA LYS A 12 5.53 -4.00 5.37
C LYS A 12 5.87 -3.68 3.93
N THR A 13 5.58 -4.60 3.02
CA THR A 13 5.85 -4.41 1.59
C THR A 13 5.01 -3.28 1.02
N LEU A 14 3.72 -3.21 1.36
CA LEU A 14 2.84 -2.15 0.89
C LEU A 14 3.28 -0.79 1.39
N ARG A 15 3.66 -0.70 2.65
CA ARG A 15 4.13 0.56 3.25
C ARG A 15 5.44 1.01 2.62
N LYS A 16 6.32 0.08 2.33
CA LYS A 16 7.57 0.42 1.65
C LYS A 16 7.30 0.97 0.25
N ARG A 17 6.38 0.38 -0.47
CA ARG A 17 5.99 0.87 -1.79
C ARG A 17 5.40 2.27 -1.73
N GLU A 18 4.53 2.51 -0.75
CA GLU A 18 3.96 3.84 -0.55
C GLU A 18 5.06 4.85 -0.26
N GLN A 19 6.00 4.49 0.60
CA GLN A 19 7.10 5.39 0.95
C GLN A 19 7.98 5.68 -0.26
N ASP A 20 8.26 4.67 -1.07
CA ASP A 20 9.05 4.85 -2.30
C ASP A 20 8.36 5.83 -3.26
N LEU A 21 7.03 5.74 -3.38
CA LEU A 21 6.27 6.66 -4.21
C LEU A 21 6.32 8.08 -3.66
N VAL A 22 6.13 8.24 -2.37
CA VAL A 22 6.19 9.55 -1.72
C VAL A 22 7.59 10.15 -1.88
N ASP A 23 8.62 9.34 -1.73
CA ASP A 23 10.00 9.79 -1.91
C ASP A 23 10.25 10.24 -3.34
N SER A 24 9.69 9.54 -4.32
CA SER A 24 9.79 9.92 -5.73
C SER A 24 9.12 11.26 -6.00
N LEU A 25 7.94 11.49 -5.42
CA LEU A 25 7.25 12.76 -5.55
C LEU A 25 8.08 13.89 -4.95
N SER A 26 8.61 13.66 -3.76
CA SER A 26 9.43 14.64 -3.04
C SER A 26 10.73 14.95 -3.75
N ALA A 27 11.28 13.99 -4.47
CA ALA A 27 12.53 14.16 -5.22
C ALA A 27 12.33 14.87 -6.55
N GLY A 28 11.10 15.22 -6.92
CA GLY A 28 10.83 15.95 -8.15
C GLY A 28 10.76 15.06 -9.39
N ASN A 29 10.49 13.78 -9.21
CA ASN A 29 10.37 12.85 -10.34
C ASN A 29 9.06 13.00 -11.11
N VAL A 30 8.16 13.84 -10.61
CA VAL A 30 6.89 14.16 -11.27
C VAL A 30 7.08 15.43 -12.07
N GLN A 31 7.05 15.33 -13.38
CA GLN A 31 7.32 16.45 -14.28
C GLN A 31 6.11 16.87 -15.12
N SER A 32 5.02 16.14 -15.01
CA SER A 32 3.81 16.44 -15.78
C SER A 32 2.58 16.03 -14.98
N MET A 33 1.42 16.51 -15.43
CA MET A 33 0.16 16.12 -14.82
C MET A 33 -0.09 14.63 -15.02
N GLU A 34 0.35 14.06 -16.14
CA GLU A 34 0.20 12.64 -16.40
C GLU A 34 0.99 11.82 -15.40
N ASP A 35 2.23 12.22 -15.14
CA ASP A 35 3.07 11.57 -14.12
C ASP A 35 2.40 11.64 -12.75
N TYR A 36 1.90 12.81 -12.39
CA TYR A 36 1.23 13.02 -11.12
C TYR A 36 0.03 12.07 -10.98
N LYS A 37 -0.82 12.00 -12.01
CA LYS A 37 -1.98 11.11 -11.99
C LYS A 37 -1.59 9.65 -11.87
N PHE A 38 -0.52 9.26 -12.55
CA PHE A 38 -0.01 7.90 -12.47
C PHE A 38 0.42 7.56 -11.03
N PHE A 39 1.23 8.41 -10.44
CA PHE A 39 1.71 8.19 -9.06
C PHE A 39 0.55 8.18 -8.07
N MET A 40 -0.39 9.09 -8.20
CA MET A 40 -1.53 9.15 -7.29
C MET A 40 -2.43 7.92 -7.45
N GLY A 41 -2.60 7.44 -8.67
CA GLY A 41 -3.35 6.21 -8.93
C GLY A 41 -2.69 5.01 -8.29
N GLU A 42 -1.37 4.90 -8.41
CA GLU A 42 -0.60 3.81 -7.79
C GLU A 42 -0.71 3.85 -6.27
N LEU A 43 -0.55 5.03 -5.69
CA LEU A 43 -0.65 5.22 -4.25
C LEU A 43 -2.05 4.86 -3.75
N SER A 44 -3.08 5.28 -4.48
CA SER A 44 -4.47 4.95 -4.14
C SER A 44 -4.71 3.45 -4.17
N ALA A 45 -4.16 2.76 -5.18
CA ALA A 45 -4.30 1.31 -5.30
C ALA A 45 -3.62 0.59 -4.12
N LEU A 46 -2.44 1.03 -3.74
CA LEU A 46 -1.73 0.45 -2.59
C LEU A 46 -2.50 0.65 -1.29
N ARG A 47 -3.07 1.81 -1.10
CA ARG A 47 -3.88 2.10 0.09
C ARG A 47 -5.15 1.27 0.14
N SER A 48 -5.79 1.06 -1.01
CA SER A 48 -6.95 0.18 -1.11
C SER A 48 -6.61 -1.25 -0.75
N LEU A 49 -5.48 -1.76 -1.24
CA LEU A 49 -5.00 -3.10 -0.91
C LEU A 49 -4.73 -3.23 0.58
N GLU A 50 -4.11 -2.24 1.18
CA GLU A 50 -3.84 -2.25 2.62
C GLU A 50 -5.13 -2.29 3.41
N GLN A 51 -6.12 -1.50 3.00
CA GLN A 51 -7.42 -1.47 3.67
C GLN A 51 -8.13 -2.82 3.52
N ASP A 52 -8.13 -3.40 2.33
CA ASP A 52 -8.76 -4.70 2.08
C ASP A 52 -8.12 -5.78 2.94
N LEU A 53 -6.80 -5.75 3.06
CA LEU A 53 -6.07 -6.72 3.88
C LEU A 53 -6.43 -6.57 5.35
N LYS A 54 -6.53 -5.35 5.85
CA LYS A 54 -6.95 -5.08 7.23
C LYS A 54 -8.35 -5.60 7.50
N GLU A 55 -9.27 -5.35 6.59
CA GLU A 55 -10.65 -5.82 6.72
C GLU A 55 -10.73 -7.33 6.73
N THR A 56 -9.97 -7.99 5.87
CA THR A 56 -9.93 -9.45 5.81
C THR A 56 -9.41 -10.03 7.13
N LEU A 57 -8.35 -9.49 7.66
CA LEU A 57 -7.78 -9.95 8.92
C LEU A 57 -8.72 -9.69 10.09
N HIS A 58 -9.38 -8.55 10.08
CA HIS A 58 -10.33 -8.22 11.13
C HIS A 58 -11.53 -9.17 11.10
N THR A 59 -12.02 -9.48 9.92
CA THR A 59 -13.13 -10.43 9.75
C THR A 59 -12.75 -11.82 10.27
N ASP A 60 -11.54 -12.27 9.93
CA ASP A 60 -11.04 -13.57 10.40
C ASP A 60 -10.96 -13.60 11.93
N ASN A 61 -10.54 -12.51 12.54
CA ASN A 61 -10.45 -12.42 13.99
C ASN A 61 -11.81 -12.43 14.66
N ILE A 62 -12.81 -11.83 14.01
CA ILE A 62 -14.18 -11.77 14.54
C ILE A 62 -14.85 -13.13 14.45
N ASP A 63 -14.57 -13.87 13.40
CA ASP A 63 -15.23 -15.15 13.14
C ASP A 63 -14.78 -16.26 14.08
N GLU A 64 -13.78 -16.00 14.87
CA GLU A 64 -13.37 -16.94 15.90
C GLU A 64 -14.39 -16.98 17.03
#